data_5fa72be0fca50e20f945e1bf5fe934d3
#
_entry.id   5fa72be0fca50e20f945e1bf5fe934d3
#
_cell.length_a   1.000
_cell.length_b   1.000
_cell.length_c   1.000
_cell.angle_alpha   90.00
_cell.angle_beta   90.00
_cell.angle_gamma   90.00
#
_symmetry.space_group_name_H-M   'P 1'
#
loop_
_entity.id
_entity.type
_entity.pdbx_description
1 polymer ?
#
loop_
_entity_poly.entity_id
_entity_poly.type
_entity_poly.pdbx_seq_one_letter_code
_entity_poly.pdbx_strand_id
1 'polypeptide(L)'
;MNIDTFYKVLSYACLYKSDTGAVDEILDTDITITLIREQKPEKLLGQLDKKYKVIQKGRGIYHIEGMLFPMQIVVTKQLDERLHIWLKALTRSMDLVQAEKLLESYDKLYDDEDRAKAKAVVNLVSDLNNGVFEQIISGGKSMSEALKEMILPELGELKIIIANKDAELEENRAELEENRAELAQKNMEIAELKRMLAEARGES
;
A
#
# COMPACT_ATOMS: atom_id res chain seq x y z
N MET A 1 18.15 -0.50 -18.19
CA MET A 1 17.37 -0.16 -19.40
C MET A 1 18.35 0.05 -20.54
N ASN A 2 18.04 -0.52 -21.69
CA ASN A 2 18.82 -0.44 -22.92
C ASN A 2 18.01 0.28 -24.00
N ILE A 3 18.61 0.47 -25.18
CA ILE A 3 17.98 1.14 -26.31
C ILE A 3 16.75 0.37 -26.85
N ASP A 4 16.74 -0.96 -26.71
CA ASP A 4 15.61 -1.79 -27.17
C ASP A 4 14.36 -1.54 -26.32
N THR A 5 14.53 -1.41 -24.99
CA THR A 5 13.44 -1.05 -24.08
C THR A 5 12.88 0.34 -24.40
N PHE A 6 13.76 1.28 -24.77
CA PHE A 6 13.37 2.61 -25.19
C PHE A 6 12.48 2.57 -26.44
N TYR A 7 12.90 1.82 -27.48
CA TYR A 7 12.09 1.69 -28.70
C TYR A 7 10.77 0.94 -28.48
N LYS A 8 10.73 -0.03 -27.56
CA LYS A 8 9.45 -0.68 -27.17
C LYS A 8 8.47 0.31 -26.58
N VAL A 9 8.91 1.17 -25.68
CA VAL A 9 8.03 2.19 -25.07
C VAL A 9 7.54 3.19 -26.14
N LEU A 10 8.42 3.63 -27.04
CA LEU A 10 8.04 4.48 -28.17
C LEU A 10 7.00 3.80 -29.07
N SER A 11 7.16 2.49 -29.35
CA SER A 11 6.19 1.72 -30.11
C SER A 11 4.82 1.66 -29.43
N TYR A 12 4.76 1.53 -28.11
CA TYR A 12 3.50 1.58 -27.35
C TYR A 12 2.81 2.94 -27.45
N ALA A 13 3.55 4.05 -27.43
CA ALA A 13 2.98 5.37 -27.61
C ALA A 13 2.40 5.55 -29.03
N CYS A 14 3.09 5.03 -30.06
CA CYS A 14 2.58 5.02 -31.44
C CYS A 14 1.31 4.17 -31.58
N LEU A 15 1.30 2.97 -30.96
CA LEU A 15 0.12 2.09 -30.95
C LEU A 15 -1.05 2.76 -30.22
N TYR A 16 -0.82 3.34 -29.06
CA TYR A 16 -1.84 4.08 -28.32
C TYR A 16 -2.47 5.17 -29.18
N LYS A 17 -1.65 6.00 -29.83
CA LYS A 17 -2.16 7.05 -30.71
C LYS A 17 -2.99 6.48 -31.87
N SER A 18 -2.56 5.38 -32.50
CA SER A 18 -3.24 4.78 -33.64
C SER A 18 -4.53 4.05 -33.27
N ASP A 19 -4.67 3.56 -32.04
CA ASP A 19 -5.79 2.73 -31.58
C ASP A 19 -6.97 3.56 -31.02
N THR A 20 -6.74 4.82 -30.66
CA THR A 20 -7.78 5.67 -30.06
C THR A 20 -8.93 6.06 -30.99
N GLY A 21 -8.83 5.79 -32.30
CA GLY A 21 -9.79 6.23 -33.29
C GLY A 21 -9.82 7.75 -33.52
N ALA A 22 -9.04 8.49 -32.76
CA ALA A 22 -8.95 9.95 -32.73
C ALA A 22 -7.55 10.45 -33.13
N VAL A 23 -6.93 9.80 -34.14
CA VAL A 23 -5.54 10.09 -34.55
C VAL A 23 -5.32 11.55 -34.87
N ASP A 24 -6.31 12.19 -35.50
CA ASP A 24 -6.24 13.61 -35.90
C ASP A 24 -6.65 14.57 -34.73
N GLU A 25 -7.32 14.06 -33.70
CA GLU A 25 -7.75 14.85 -32.54
C GLU A 25 -6.69 14.92 -31.43
N ILE A 26 -5.85 13.88 -31.30
CA ILE A 26 -4.75 13.84 -30.33
C ILE A 26 -3.47 14.31 -31.00
N LEU A 27 -2.96 15.47 -30.62
CA LEU A 27 -1.69 15.96 -31.11
C LEU A 27 -0.52 15.11 -30.55
N ASP A 28 0.59 15.03 -31.29
CA ASP A 28 1.79 14.35 -30.80
C ASP A 28 2.31 14.97 -29.49
N THR A 29 2.06 16.25 -29.27
CA THR A 29 2.42 17.00 -28.06
C THR A 29 1.55 16.65 -26.85
N ASP A 30 0.37 16.06 -27.05
CA ASP A 30 -0.54 15.66 -25.98
C ASP A 30 -0.12 14.33 -25.32
N ILE A 31 0.76 13.58 -26.01
CA ILE A 31 1.32 12.33 -25.51
C ILE A 31 2.70 12.59 -24.94
N THR A 32 2.88 12.41 -23.64
CA THR A 32 4.18 12.54 -22.99
C THR A 32 4.69 11.18 -22.53
N ILE A 33 5.92 10.85 -22.90
CA ILE A 33 6.59 9.63 -22.47
C ILE A 33 7.53 9.95 -21.30
N THR A 34 7.26 9.37 -20.13
CA THR A 34 8.12 9.50 -18.96
C THR A 34 8.70 8.16 -18.58
N LEU A 35 10.02 8.04 -18.61
CA LEU A 35 10.76 6.86 -18.15
C LEU A 35 11.33 7.13 -16.75
N ILE A 36 10.81 6.42 -15.74
CA ILE A 36 11.26 6.56 -14.36
C ILE A 36 12.32 5.49 -14.06
N ARG A 37 13.46 5.91 -13.52
CA ARG A 37 14.59 5.06 -13.17
C ARG A 37 15.16 5.47 -11.83
N GLU A 38 15.59 4.48 -11.05
CA GLU A 38 16.26 4.73 -9.77
C GLU A 38 17.67 5.30 -9.99
N GLN A 39 18.43 4.70 -10.90
CA GLN A 39 19.78 5.13 -11.25
C GLN A 39 19.84 5.71 -12.66
N LYS A 40 20.80 6.63 -12.85
CA LYS A 40 21.04 7.28 -14.14
C LYS A 40 21.42 6.24 -15.21
N PRO A 41 20.68 6.13 -16.30
CA PRO A 41 20.96 5.18 -17.37
C PRO A 41 22.00 5.75 -18.36
N GLU A 42 23.27 5.85 -17.93
CA GLU A 42 24.36 6.50 -18.67
C GLU A 42 24.50 5.98 -20.12
N LYS A 43 24.46 4.64 -20.30
CA LYS A 43 24.58 4.05 -21.65
C LYS A 43 23.43 4.46 -22.55
N LEU A 44 22.20 4.50 -22.05
CA LEU A 44 21.05 4.92 -22.82
C LEU A 44 21.12 6.39 -23.17
N LEU A 45 21.41 7.25 -22.19
CA LEU A 45 21.55 8.69 -22.43
C LEU A 45 22.65 8.98 -23.46
N GLY A 46 23.80 8.32 -23.36
CA GLY A 46 24.88 8.46 -24.36
C GLY A 46 24.53 7.92 -25.76
N GLN A 47 23.66 6.92 -25.86
CA GLN A 47 23.14 6.45 -27.15
C GLN A 47 22.11 7.41 -27.74
N LEU A 48 21.24 7.97 -26.89
CA LEU A 48 20.23 8.94 -27.29
C LEU A 48 20.87 10.27 -27.73
N ASP A 49 21.89 10.74 -27.04
CA ASP A 49 22.59 12.00 -27.35
C ASP A 49 23.31 11.99 -28.72
N LYS A 50 23.55 10.80 -29.27
CA LYS A 50 24.08 10.65 -30.65
C LYS A 50 23.02 10.90 -31.74
N LYS A 51 21.74 10.79 -31.45
CA LYS A 51 20.64 10.89 -32.39
C LYS A 51 19.68 12.02 -32.10
N TYR A 52 19.55 12.36 -30.82
CA TYR A 52 18.61 13.33 -30.29
C TYR A 52 19.37 14.29 -29.40
N LYS A 53 18.75 15.38 -28.99
CA LYS A 53 19.36 16.32 -28.05
C LYS A 53 18.90 15.98 -26.63
N VAL A 54 19.82 15.53 -25.78
CA VAL A 54 19.56 15.23 -24.37
C VAL A 54 19.85 16.48 -23.53
N ILE A 55 18.83 17.01 -22.87
CA ILE A 55 18.94 18.23 -22.04
C ILE A 55 18.59 17.91 -20.60
N GLN A 56 19.49 18.19 -19.67
CA GLN A 56 19.19 18.16 -18.26
C GLN A 56 18.43 19.43 -17.86
N LYS A 57 17.11 19.33 -17.63
CA LYS A 57 16.25 20.45 -17.23
C LYS A 57 16.26 20.70 -15.72
N GLY A 58 16.63 19.69 -14.96
CA GLY A 58 16.72 19.77 -13.50
C GLY A 58 17.55 18.61 -12.96
N ARG A 59 17.79 18.59 -11.65
CA ARG A 59 18.49 17.49 -11.00
C ARG A 59 17.69 16.21 -11.15
N GLY A 60 18.22 15.23 -11.90
CA GLY A 60 17.57 13.96 -12.16
C GLY A 60 16.50 13.97 -13.27
N ILE A 61 16.30 15.08 -13.98
CA ILE A 61 15.30 15.21 -15.05
C ILE A 61 16.02 15.51 -16.36
N TYR A 62 15.88 14.59 -17.33
CA TYR A 62 16.51 14.65 -18.65
C TYR A 62 15.44 14.64 -19.72
N HIS A 63 15.30 15.71 -20.49
CA HIS A 63 14.43 15.81 -21.65
C HIS A 63 15.15 15.33 -22.90
N ILE A 64 14.42 14.65 -23.78
CA ILE A 64 14.92 14.16 -25.06
C ILE A 64 14.20 14.96 -26.14
N GLU A 65 14.89 15.96 -26.69
CA GLU A 65 14.36 16.82 -27.77
C GLU A 65 14.61 16.20 -29.15
N GLY A 66 13.72 16.46 -30.09
CA GLY A 66 13.79 15.93 -31.45
C GLY A 66 13.07 14.58 -31.63
N MET A 67 12.30 14.17 -30.66
CA MET A 67 11.42 12.99 -30.72
C MET A 67 10.04 13.36 -31.27
N LEU A 68 9.33 12.34 -31.78
CA LEU A 68 7.93 12.49 -32.21
C LEU A 68 7.02 12.93 -31.07
N PHE A 69 7.18 12.30 -29.91
CA PHE A 69 6.46 12.66 -28.69
C PHE A 69 7.38 13.33 -27.68
N PRO A 70 6.89 14.31 -26.90
CA PRO A 70 7.61 14.80 -25.73
C PRO A 70 8.08 13.66 -24.85
N MET A 71 9.37 13.62 -24.52
CA MET A 71 9.95 12.53 -23.78
C MET A 71 10.91 13.01 -22.71
N GLN A 72 10.82 12.37 -21.52
CA GLN A 72 11.74 12.62 -20.42
C GLN A 72 12.17 11.33 -19.73
N ILE A 73 13.34 11.40 -19.12
CA ILE A 73 13.88 10.37 -18.23
C ILE A 73 14.04 11.00 -16.85
N VAL A 74 13.39 10.39 -15.84
CA VAL A 74 13.44 10.82 -14.45
C VAL A 74 14.28 9.82 -13.65
N VAL A 75 15.32 10.30 -12.99
CA VAL A 75 16.24 9.53 -12.14
C VAL A 75 15.93 9.83 -10.68
N THR A 76 15.16 8.95 -10.03
CA THR A 76 14.59 9.21 -8.70
C THR A 76 15.64 9.48 -7.63
N LYS A 77 16.79 8.78 -7.64
CA LYS A 77 17.89 9.04 -6.70
C LYS A 77 18.53 10.43 -6.82
N GLN A 78 18.41 11.07 -7.97
CA GLN A 78 18.95 12.39 -8.22
C GLN A 78 17.96 13.53 -7.97
N LEU A 79 16.66 13.24 -7.84
CA LEU A 79 15.64 14.25 -7.61
C LEU A 79 15.86 15.01 -6.30
N ASP A 80 15.49 16.29 -6.31
CA ASP A 80 15.40 17.07 -5.08
C ASP A 80 14.19 16.58 -4.26
N GLU A 81 14.44 16.16 -3.02
CA GLU A 81 13.42 15.61 -2.13
C GLU A 81 12.32 16.63 -1.79
N ARG A 82 12.68 17.90 -1.69
CA ARG A 82 11.72 18.96 -1.33
C ARG A 82 10.68 19.22 -2.44
N LEU A 83 11.11 19.03 -3.69
CA LEU A 83 10.26 19.30 -4.86
C LEU A 83 9.54 18.05 -5.39
N HIS A 84 10.13 16.87 -5.16
CA HIS A 84 9.72 15.64 -5.85
C HIS A 84 9.63 14.43 -4.91
N ILE A 85 9.15 14.62 -3.67
CA ILE A 85 9.12 13.57 -2.66
C ILE A 85 8.39 12.30 -3.16
N TRP A 86 7.27 12.45 -3.85
CA TRP A 86 6.45 11.35 -4.36
C TRP A 86 7.16 10.52 -5.44
N LEU A 87 7.84 11.18 -6.38
CA LEU A 87 8.63 10.51 -7.41
C LEU A 87 9.91 9.90 -6.85
N LYS A 88 10.53 10.58 -5.88
CA LYS A 88 11.73 10.08 -5.22
C LYS A 88 11.45 8.84 -4.38
N ALA A 89 10.26 8.75 -3.81
CA ALA A 89 9.81 7.60 -3.04
C ALA A 89 9.68 6.32 -3.87
N LEU A 90 9.56 6.40 -5.19
CA LEU A 90 9.48 5.24 -6.10
C LEU A 90 10.84 4.53 -6.20
N THR A 91 11.27 3.91 -5.09
CA THR A 91 12.52 3.17 -4.96
C THR A 91 12.27 1.85 -4.21
N ARG A 92 13.11 0.85 -4.44
CA ARG A 92 13.13 -0.42 -3.70
C ARG A 92 14.12 -0.42 -2.53
N SER A 93 14.81 0.69 -2.31
CA SER A 93 15.84 0.84 -1.28
C SER A 93 15.60 2.10 -0.46
N MET A 94 14.38 2.23 0.06
CA MET A 94 13.98 3.31 0.95
C MET A 94 14.55 3.08 2.35
N ASP A 95 15.02 4.13 2.99
CA ASP A 95 15.40 4.10 4.40
C ASP A 95 14.24 4.60 5.29
N LEU A 96 14.39 4.40 6.61
CA LEU A 96 13.40 4.81 7.61
C LEU A 96 13.07 6.31 7.55
N VAL A 97 14.08 7.16 7.40
CA VAL A 97 13.91 8.62 7.38
C VAL A 97 13.12 9.06 6.14
N GLN A 98 13.39 8.43 5.00
CA GLN A 98 12.66 8.70 3.77
C GLN A 98 11.19 8.26 3.85
N ALA A 99 10.94 7.09 4.45
CA ALA A 99 9.58 6.59 4.64
C ALA A 99 8.78 7.49 5.60
N GLU A 100 9.38 7.90 6.72
CA GLU A 100 8.76 8.84 7.65
C GLU A 100 8.38 10.16 6.99
N LYS A 101 9.29 10.77 6.22
CA LYS A 101 9.02 12.01 5.49
C LYS A 101 7.90 11.86 4.46
N LEU A 102 7.84 10.70 3.78
CA LEU A 102 6.77 10.41 2.83
C LEU A 102 5.41 10.38 3.55
N LEU A 103 5.32 9.68 4.68
CA LEU A 103 4.11 9.59 5.49
C LEU A 103 3.69 10.96 6.06
N GLU A 104 4.65 11.74 6.58
CA GLU A 104 4.39 13.11 7.03
C GLU A 104 3.88 14.01 5.89
N SER A 105 4.36 13.78 4.66
CA SER A 105 3.92 14.54 3.49
C SER A 105 2.51 14.13 3.07
N TYR A 106 2.15 12.85 3.24
CA TYR A 106 0.79 12.37 3.03
C TYR A 106 -0.20 12.98 4.03
N ASP A 107 0.16 13.02 5.30
CA ASP A 107 -0.70 13.59 6.36
C ASP A 107 -0.97 15.10 6.17
N LYS A 108 -0.08 15.80 5.48
CA LYS A 108 -0.23 17.24 5.16
C LYS A 108 -1.09 17.53 3.94
N LEU A 109 -1.56 16.52 3.22
CA LEU A 109 -2.45 16.71 2.08
C LEU A 109 -3.87 16.94 2.55
N TYR A 110 -4.50 18.01 2.08
CA TYR A 110 -5.87 18.38 2.41
C TYR A 110 -6.86 18.09 1.28
N ASP A 111 -6.37 18.10 0.04
CA ASP A 111 -7.19 17.84 -1.15
C ASP A 111 -7.42 16.34 -1.33
N ASP A 112 -8.68 15.94 -1.56
CA ASP A 112 -9.06 14.53 -1.66
C ASP A 112 -8.50 13.86 -2.92
N GLU A 113 -8.38 14.58 -4.03
CA GLU A 113 -7.82 14.04 -5.28
C GLU A 113 -6.31 13.81 -5.13
N ASP A 114 -5.61 14.77 -4.53
CA ASP A 114 -4.17 14.62 -4.23
C ASP A 114 -3.92 13.50 -3.22
N ARG A 115 -4.77 13.38 -2.21
CA ARG A 115 -4.71 12.26 -1.25
C ARG A 115 -4.92 10.91 -1.91
N ALA A 116 -5.87 10.80 -2.84
CA ALA A 116 -6.12 9.56 -3.57
C ALA A 116 -4.92 9.15 -4.42
N LYS A 117 -4.28 10.11 -5.14
CA LYS A 117 -3.06 9.89 -5.92
C LYS A 117 -1.89 9.50 -5.01
N ALA A 118 -1.70 10.22 -3.93
CA ALA A 118 -0.65 9.97 -2.94
C ALA A 118 -0.81 8.61 -2.26
N LYS A 119 -2.05 8.19 -1.96
CA LYS A 119 -2.38 6.86 -1.42
C LYS A 119 -1.89 5.75 -2.33
N ALA A 120 -2.10 5.87 -3.64
CA ALA A 120 -1.62 4.87 -4.60
C ALA A 120 -0.09 4.76 -4.59
N VAL A 121 0.62 5.89 -4.43
CA VAL A 121 2.09 5.89 -4.30
C VAL A 121 2.53 5.25 -2.99
N VAL A 122 1.91 5.61 -1.85
CA VAL A 122 2.26 5.05 -0.54
C VAL A 122 2.03 3.54 -0.51
N ASN A 123 0.91 3.04 -1.04
CA ASN A 123 0.64 1.60 -1.12
C ASN A 123 1.73 0.88 -1.93
N LEU A 124 2.03 1.36 -3.14
CA LEU A 124 3.06 0.76 -3.98
C LEU A 124 4.43 0.75 -3.29
N VAL A 125 4.78 1.84 -2.62
CA VAL A 125 6.09 1.99 -1.96
C VAL A 125 6.17 1.14 -0.71
N SER A 126 5.09 1.01 0.06
CA SER A 126 5.03 0.12 1.23
C SER A 126 5.19 -1.35 0.84
N ASP A 127 4.54 -1.79 -0.23
CA ASP A 127 4.71 -3.16 -0.75
C ASP A 127 6.16 -3.43 -1.18
N LEU A 128 6.82 -2.45 -1.82
CA LEU A 128 8.19 -2.57 -2.28
C LEU A 128 9.24 -2.52 -1.15
N ASN A 129 8.90 -1.95 0.02
CA ASN A 129 9.79 -1.71 1.15
C ASN A 129 9.16 -2.15 2.48
N ASN A 130 8.39 -3.25 2.48
CA ASN A 130 7.55 -3.71 3.59
C ASN A 130 8.28 -3.69 4.95
N GLY A 131 9.50 -4.23 5.02
CA GLY A 131 10.27 -4.28 6.26
C GLY A 131 10.58 -2.91 6.88
N VAL A 132 10.68 -1.84 6.08
CA VAL A 132 10.87 -0.47 6.56
C VAL A 132 9.58 0.07 7.18
N PHE A 133 8.45 -0.15 6.53
CA PHE A 133 7.14 0.29 7.03
C PHE A 133 6.70 -0.50 8.27
N GLU A 134 6.98 -1.80 8.35
CA GLU A 134 6.79 -2.61 9.55
C GLU A 134 7.59 -2.06 10.75
N GLN A 135 8.84 -1.62 10.54
CA GLN A 135 9.66 -0.99 11.57
C GLN A 135 9.05 0.33 12.08
N ILE A 136 8.49 1.15 11.18
CA ILE A 136 7.82 2.40 11.56
C ILE A 136 6.60 2.11 12.44
N ILE A 137 5.79 1.13 12.04
CA ILE A 137 4.57 0.74 12.76
C ILE A 137 4.90 0.17 14.13
N SER A 138 5.87 -0.74 14.21
CA SER A 138 6.30 -1.38 15.47
C SER A 138 7.06 -0.41 16.39
N GLY A 139 7.71 0.60 15.83
CA GLY A 139 8.44 1.64 16.58
C GLY A 139 7.57 2.62 17.36
N GLY A 140 6.23 2.47 17.34
CA GLY A 140 5.29 3.22 18.17
C GLY A 140 5.16 4.69 17.84
N LYS A 141 5.61 5.14 16.67
CA LYS A 141 5.36 6.53 16.22
C LYS A 141 3.86 6.75 16.03
N SER A 142 3.41 7.93 16.47
CA SER A 142 2.02 8.37 16.31
C SER A 142 1.67 8.51 14.83
N MET A 143 1.15 7.44 14.25
CA MET A 143 0.52 7.43 12.94
C MET A 143 -0.99 7.36 13.10
N SER A 144 -1.74 8.02 12.20
CA SER A 144 -3.18 7.84 12.17
C SER A 144 -3.52 6.37 11.90
N GLU A 145 -4.61 5.88 12.52
CA GLU A 145 -5.06 4.49 12.33
C GLU A 145 -5.36 4.21 10.86
N ALA A 146 -5.95 5.20 10.15
CA ALA A 146 -6.20 5.11 8.72
C ALA A 146 -4.92 4.91 7.88
N LEU A 147 -3.81 5.51 8.29
CA LEU A 147 -2.53 5.36 7.61
C LEU A 147 -1.92 3.98 7.87
N LYS A 148 -2.07 3.45 9.07
CA LYS A 148 -1.64 2.08 9.42
C LYS A 148 -2.41 1.03 8.59
N GLU A 149 -3.73 1.17 8.50
CA GLU A 149 -4.59 0.28 7.71
C GLU A 149 -4.29 0.34 6.21
N MET A 150 -3.85 1.50 5.73
CA MET A 150 -3.46 1.68 4.34
C MET A 150 -2.13 0.99 4.01
N ILE A 151 -1.17 1.01 4.93
CA ILE A 151 0.18 0.47 4.72
C ILE A 151 0.20 -1.06 4.91
N LEU A 152 -0.61 -1.56 5.84
CA LEU A 152 -0.76 -3.00 6.10
C LEU A 152 -2.24 -3.40 5.95
N PRO A 153 -2.72 -3.64 4.72
CA PRO A 153 -4.10 -4.08 4.49
C PRO A 153 -4.46 -5.35 5.28
N GLU A 154 -3.49 -6.23 5.53
CA GLU A 154 -3.63 -7.41 6.41
C GLU A 154 -4.03 -7.06 7.85
N LEU A 155 -3.65 -5.87 8.36
CA LEU A 155 -4.09 -5.39 9.68
C LEU A 155 -5.60 -5.12 9.73
N GLY A 156 -6.19 -4.64 8.65
CA GLY A 156 -7.64 -4.46 8.54
C GLY A 156 -8.39 -5.79 8.59
N GLU A 157 -7.91 -6.79 7.85
CA GLU A 157 -8.47 -8.15 7.87
C GLU A 157 -8.30 -8.81 9.23
N LEU A 158 -7.14 -8.70 9.87
CA LEU A 158 -6.89 -9.20 11.23
C LEU A 158 -7.79 -8.56 12.27
N LYS A 159 -8.05 -7.25 12.20
CA LYS A 159 -8.99 -6.57 13.11
C LYS A 159 -10.41 -7.12 12.97
N ILE A 160 -10.87 -7.38 11.75
CA ILE A 160 -12.19 -8.00 11.51
C ILE A 160 -12.23 -9.41 12.09
N ILE A 161 -11.17 -10.21 11.89
CA ILE A 161 -11.08 -11.56 12.45
C ILE A 161 -11.08 -11.52 14.00
N ILE A 162 -10.33 -10.60 14.60
CA ILE A 162 -10.30 -10.43 16.06
C ILE A 162 -11.68 -10.04 16.59
N ALA A 163 -12.35 -9.04 15.98
CA ALA A 163 -13.67 -8.61 16.40
C ALA A 163 -14.70 -9.76 16.31
N ASN A 164 -14.66 -10.57 15.26
CA ASN A 164 -15.52 -11.74 15.12
C ASN A 164 -15.22 -12.81 16.18
N LYS A 165 -13.94 -13.03 16.49
CA LYS A 165 -13.55 -13.97 17.55
C LYS A 165 -13.93 -13.49 18.96
N ASP A 166 -13.84 -12.21 19.22
CA ASP A 166 -14.27 -11.62 20.50
C ASP A 166 -15.79 -11.78 20.68
N ALA A 167 -16.59 -11.56 19.63
CA ALA A 167 -18.03 -11.80 19.65
C ALA A 167 -18.37 -13.29 19.90
N GLU A 168 -17.69 -14.21 19.21
CA GLU A 168 -17.85 -15.66 19.42
C GLU A 168 -17.45 -16.09 20.86
N LEU A 169 -16.41 -15.47 21.41
CA LEU A 169 -16.00 -15.71 22.80
C LEU A 169 -17.05 -15.24 23.82
N GLU A 170 -17.67 -14.09 23.61
CA GLU A 170 -18.74 -13.59 24.50
C GLU A 170 -19.99 -14.49 24.42
N GLU A 171 -20.39 -14.95 23.23
CA GLU A 171 -21.48 -15.90 23.05
C GLU A 171 -21.19 -17.23 23.76
N ASN A 172 -20.01 -17.81 23.59
CA ASN A 172 -19.58 -19.03 24.27
C ASN A 172 -19.53 -18.90 25.79
N ARG A 173 -19.16 -17.70 26.30
CA ARG A 173 -19.17 -17.42 27.75
C ARG A 173 -20.60 -17.42 28.29
N ALA A 174 -21.52 -16.76 27.59
CA ALA A 174 -22.92 -16.73 27.99
C ALA A 174 -23.54 -18.15 28.01
N GLU A 175 -23.28 -18.96 27.00
CA GLU A 175 -23.73 -20.36 26.95
C GLU A 175 -23.12 -21.22 28.08
N LEU A 176 -21.85 -20.98 28.41
CA LEU A 176 -21.17 -21.66 29.53
C LEU A 176 -21.79 -21.29 30.88
N GLU A 177 -22.18 -20.03 31.09
CA GLU A 177 -22.86 -19.61 32.30
C GLU A 177 -24.26 -20.22 32.41
N GLU A 178 -25.02 -20.26 31.33
CA GLU A 178 -26.32 -20.92 31.30
C GLU A 178 -26.22 -22.43 31.60
N ASN A 179 -25.31 -23.13 30.94
CA ASN A 179 -25.04 -24.54 31.20
C ASN A 179 -24.61 -24.83 32.66
N ARG A 180 -23.81 -23.93 33.27
CA ARG A 180 -23.45 -24.05 34.70
C ARG A 180 -24.65 -23.88 35.63
N ALA A 181 -25.54 -22.94 35.32
CA ALA A 181 -26.75 -22.73 36.10
C ALA A 181 -27.69 -23.96 36.00
N GLU A 182 -27.88 -24.50 34.81
CA GLU A 182 -28.68 -25.71 34.60
C GLU A 182 -28.09 -26.93 35.32
N LEU A 183 -26.77 -27.11 35.27
CA LEU A 183 -26.04 -28.15 36.00
C LEU A 183 -26.19 -28.00 37.50
N ALA A 184 -26.16 -26.80 38.04
CA ALA A 184 -26.36 -26.55 39.45
C ALA A 184 -27.80 -26.94 39.88
N GLN A 185 -28.80 -26.57 39.07
CA GLN A 185 -30.19 -26.93 39.32
C GLN A 185 -30.39 -28.45 39.33
N LYS A 186 -29.92 -29.15 38.29
CA LYS A 186 -29.99 -30.63 38.18
C LYS A 186 -29.28 -31.31 39.37
N ASN A 187 -28.16 -30.78 39.82
CA ASN A 187 -27.45 -31.32 41.02
C ASN A 187 -28.27 -31.15 42.31
N MET A 188 -29.01 -30.04 42.46
CA MET A 188 -29.93 -29.87 43.60
C MET A 188 -31.12 -30.86 43.52
N GLU A 189 -31.69 -31.03 42.38
CA GLU A 189 -32.78 -32.02 42.16
C GLU A 189 -32.32 -33.46 42.45
N ILE A 190 -31.11 -33.82 42.02
CA ILE A 190 -30.52 -35.14 42.29
C ILE A 190 -30.29 -35.32 43.81
N ALA A 191 -29.83 -34.27 44.50
CA ALA A 191 -29.58 -34.31 45.95
C ALA A 191 -30.91 -34.50 46.71
N GLU A 192 -31.99 -33.82 46.28
CA GLU A 192 -33.31 -33.94 46.89
C GLU A 192 -33.91 -35.33 46.61
N LEU A 193 -33.85 -35.85 45.42
CA LEU A 193 -34.28 -37.21 45.10
C LEU A 193 -33.53 -38.28 45.89
N LYS A 194 -32.22 -38.14 46.07
CA LYS A 194 -31.40 -39.03 46.91
C LYS A 194 -31.88 -39.01 48.35
N ARG A 195 -32.21 -37.83 48.90
CA ARG A 195 -32.73 -37.67 50.26
C ARG A 195 -34.08 -38.37 50.43
N MET A 196 -35.02 -38.14 49.49
CA MET A 196 -36.33 -38.82 49.52
C MET A 196 -36.22 -40.35 49.42
N LEU A 197 -35.28 -40.83 48.61
CA LEU A 197 -35.01 -42.24 48.43
C LEU A 197 -34.39 -42.89 49.71
N ALA A 198 -33.54 -42.19 50.43
CA ALA A 198 -33.00 -42.64 51.75
C ALA A 198 -34.12 -42.68 52.80
N GLU A 199 -34.98 -41.65 52.86
CA GLU A 199 -36.14 -41.61 53.77
C GLU A 199 -37.14 -42.77 53.44
N ALA A 200 -37.41 -43.06 52.16
CA ALA A 200 -38.28 -44.14 51.77
C ALA A 200 -37.74 -45.57 52.07
N ARG A 201 -36.38 -45.71 52.12
CA ARG A 201 -35.71 -46.96 52.50
C ARG A 201 -35.55 -47.17 53.98
N GLY A 202 -35.90 -46.17 54.83
CA GLY A 202 -35.76 -46.28 56.25
C GLY A 202 -34.31 -46.27 56.74
N GLU A 203 -33.40 -45.77 55.94
CA GLU A 203 -31.99 -45.57 56.26
C GLU A 203 -31.87 -44.17 56.87
N SER A 204 -31.87 -44.13 58.22
CA SER A 204 -31.62 -42.89 58.99
C SER A 204 -30.15 -42.71 59.28
#